data_f7ee1efee24b2b142e7245c2045b205b
#
_entry.id   f7ee1efee24b2b142e7245c2045b205b
#
_cell.length_a   1.000
_cell.length_b   1.000
_cell.length_c   1.000
_cell.angle_alpha   90.00
_cell.angle_beta   90.00
_cell.angle_gamma   90.00
#
_symmetry.space_group_name_H-M   'P 1'
#
loop_
_entity.id
_entity.type
_entity.pdbx_description
1 polymer ?
#
loop_
_entity_poly.entity_id
_entity_poly.type
_entity_poly.pdbx_seq_one_letter_code
_entity_poly.pdbx_strand_id
1 'polypeptide(L)'
;MKMLFTIFGWLIAVIFLILSALCLWAGNWIPAIPLILAAVLLIPPLREKLSARLGISLPFWPRLVLIPVLFMLSVYLIFAGMGNKDSIYKNADIESRLMSIYDARMETFPVPYKSRYIDTKYGKVHVIISGPEDGPPILLLHASAMSSWSWLYNIKELNSKYRTYAIDTIGDAGKSVLSNIEVYPADGPSLAALYEEIMDSLDVASAYFIGASQGGYISSNVALYAPERVNGLILCGPMGYTGTNASVFRILLTTMFPIPPLQNSATRWAFGDDPAINAVVSDWFGAILEGVISRQARPAPFSKDQINKIDMPVLLLLGSRDGLVGNPEDTEVLAENFPDARVHVLDTGHLISAEKPDRFNSLVMDFIENRKE
;
A
#
# COMPACT_ATOMS: atom_id res chain seq x y z
N MET A 1 -16.69 16.11 39.85
CA MET A 1 -17.17 15.89 38.47
C MET A 1 -16.92 17.10 37.56
N LYS A 2 -17.46 18.30 37.80
CA LYS A 2 -17.28 19.50 36.94
C LYS A 2 -15.79 19.84 36.67
N MET A 3 -14.94 19.79 37.70
CA MET A 3 -13.51 20.08 37.57
C MET A 3 -12.78 19.08 36.66
N LEU A 4 -13.10 17.78 36.76
CA LEU A 4 -12.54 16.75 35.89
C LEU A 4 -12.92 16.96 34.40
N PHE A 5 -14.20 17.28 34.13
CA PHE A 5 -14.66 17.61 32.78
C PHE A 5 -13.97 18.87 32.22
N THR A 6 -13.68 19.85 33.06
CA THR A 6 -12.95 21.05 32.64
C THR A 6 -11.49 20.71 32.27
N ILE A 7 -10.80 19.94 33.11
CA ILE A 7 -9.41 19.50 32.85
C ILE A 7 -9.34 18.68 31.55
N PHE A 8 -10.26 17.73 31.39
CA PHE A 8 -10.33 16.91 30.18
C PHE A 8 -10.61 17.75 28.93
N GLY A 9 -11.51 18.74 29.04
CA GLY A 9 -11.77 19.69 27.95
C GLY A 9 -10.52 20.49 27.55
N TRP A 10 -9.72 20.95 28.51
CA TRP A 10 -8.47 21.65 28.27
C TRP A 10 -7.43 20.74 27.55
N LEU A 11 -7.31 19.48 27.99
CA LEU A 11 -6.39 18.52 27.36
C LEU A 11 -6.76 18.28 25.89
N ILE A 12 -8.03 18.05 25.57
CA ILE A 12 -8.51 17.90 24.20
C ILE A 12 -8.30 19.18 23.39
N ALA A 13 -8.54 20.35 23.97
CA ALA A 13 -8.33 21.63 23.31
C ALA A 13 -6.85 21.83 22.92
N VAL A 14 -5.93 21.49 23.83
CA VAL A 14 -4.48 21.54 23.54
C VAL A 14 -4.13 20.59 22.39
N ILE A 15 -4.68 19.37 22.37
CA ILE A 15 -4.48 18.44 21.24
C ILE A 15 -4.98 19.07 19.94
N PHE A 16 -6.17 19.65 19.90
CA PHE A 16 -6.70 20.28 18.69
C PHE A 16 -5.86 21.48 18.23
N LEU A 17 -5.31 22.27 19.16
CA LEU A 17 -4.42 23.38 18.83
C LEU A 17 -3.08 22.87 18.25
N ILE A 18 -2.52 21.80 18.80
CA ILE A 18 -1.33 21.16 18.25
C ILE A 18 -1.61 20.63 16.85
N LEU A 19 -2.72 19.92 16.64
CA LEU A 19 -3.13 19.41 15.34
C LEU A 19 -3.35 20.54 14.34
N SER A 20 -3.95 21.68 14.78
CA SER A 20 -4.12 22.87 13.94
C SER A 20 -2.78 23.47 13.52
N ALA A 21 -1.84 23.58 14.47
CA ALA A 21 -0.50 24.10 14.20
C ALA A 21 0.26 23.20 13.20
N LEU A 22 0.11 21.88 13.31
CA LEU A 22 0.68 20.93 12.37
C LEU A 22 0.05 21.05 10.96
N CYS A 23 -1.27 21.24 10.87
CA CYS A 23 -1.94 21.52 9.59
C CYS A 23 -1.40 22.81 8.95
N LEU A 24 -1.25 23.88 9.74
CA LEU A 24 -0.71 25.16 9.25
C LEU A 24 0.74 25.03 8.80
N TRP A 25 1.56 24.31 9.57
CA TRP A 25 2.97 24.06 9.22
C TRP A 25 3.10 23.24 7.94
N ALA A 26 2.20 22.28 7.70
CA ALA A 26 2.11 21.50 6.46
C ALA A 26 1.48 22.27 5.27
N GLY A 27 1.19 23.58 5.43
CA GLY A 27 0.55 24.38 4.39
C GLY A 27 -0.96 24.14 4.21
N ASN A 28 -1.59 23.30 5.04
CA ASN A 28 -3.00 22.94 4.96
C ASN A 28 -3.83 23.79 5.95
N TRP A 29 -4.09 25.06 5.61
CA TRP A 29 -4.81 25.98 6.50
C TRP A 29 -6.31 25.70 6.61
N ILE A 30 -6.96 25.14 5.55
CA ILE A 30 -8.40 24.90 5.51
C ILE A 30 -8.84 23.91 6.61
N PRO A 31 -8.22 22.71 6.75
CA PRO A 31 -8.52 21.77 7.84
C PRO A 31 -8.19 22.29 9.25
N ALA A 32 -7.28 23.26 9.37
CA ALA A 32 -6.95 23.85 10.65
C ALA A 32 -8.13 24.64 11.27
N ILE A 33 -8.99 25.25 10.45
CA ILE A 33 -10.11 26.09 10.90
C ILE A 33 -11.09 25.31 11.80
N PRO A 34 -11.65 24.16 11.40
CA PRO A 34 -12.55 23.40 12.27
C PRO A 34 -11.90 22.95 13.58
N LEU A 35 -10.60 22.60 13.56
CA LEU A 35 -9.87 22.22 14.78
C LEU A 35 -9.71 23.39 15.74
N ILE A 36 -9.38 24.58 15.23
CA ILE A 36 -9.31 25.82 16.04
C ILE A 36 -10.67 26.13 16.65
N LEU A 37 -11.75 26.03 15.86
CA LEU A 37 -13.11 26.26 16.37
C LEU A 37 -13.49 25.25 17.46
N ALA A 38 -13.17 23.98 17.27
CA ALA A 38 -13.40 22.94 18.26
C ALA A 38 -12.62 23.22 19.57
N ALA A 39 -11.36 23.66 19.46
CA ALA A 39 -10.55 24.06 20.63
C ALA A 39 -11.15 25.26 21.36
N VAL A 40 -11.59 26.29 20.63
CA VAL A 40 -12.27 27.48 21.23
C VAL A 40 -13.52 27.08 21.99
N LEU A 41 -14.30 26.14 21.49
CA LEU A 41 -15.52 25.65 22.17
C LEU A 41 -15.21 24.86 23.43
N LEU A 42 -14.04 24.25 23.53
CA LEU A 42 -13.61 23.49 24.73
C LEU A 42 -13.01 24.39 25.81
N ILE A 43 -12.37 25.52 25.44
CA ILE A 43 -11.71 26.45 26.38
C ILE A 43 -12.73 27.42 26.93
N PRO A 44 -13.09 27.35 28.25
CA PRO A 44 -14.16 28.16 28.81
C PRO A 44 -14.03 29.67 28.59
N PRO A 45 -12.88 30.35 28.89
CA PRO A 45 -12.73 31.77 28.67
C PRO A 45 -12.91 32.22 27.20
N LEU A 46 -12.45 31.42 26.26
CA LEU A 46 -12.57 31.75 24.83
C LEU A 46 -14.02 31.60 24.36
N ARG A 47 -14.66 30.50 24.76
CA ARG A 47 -16.06 30.23 24.47
C ARG A 47 -16.98 31.35 25.04
N GLU A 48 -16.76 31.79 26.27
CA GLU A 48 -17.55 32.86 26.88
C GLU A 48 -17.42 34.18 26.15
N LYS A 49 -16.21 34.56 25.76
CA LYS A 49 -15.97 35.72 24.88
C LYS A 49 -16.66 35.60 23.52
N LEU A 50 -16.60 34.40 22.90
CA LEU A 50 -17.26 34.14 21.61
C LEU A 50 -18.79 34.24 21.78
N SER A 51 -19.36 33.62 22.80
CA SER A 51 -20.79 33.65 23.11
C SER A 51 -21.27 35.09 23.36
N ALA A 52 -20.52 35.88 24.11
CA ALA A 52 -20.84 37.28 24.38
C ALA A 52 -20.83 38.14 23.10
N ARG A 53 -19.87 37.88 22.17
CA ARG A 53 -19.79 38.64 20.90
C ARG A 53 -20.89 38.27 19.90
N LEU A 54 -21.28 37.01 19.86
CA LEU A 54 -22.27 36.50 18.90
C LEU A 54 -23.70 36.53 19.43
N GLY A 55 -23.92 36.84 20.72
CA GLY A 55 -25.23 36.78 21.35
C GLY A 55 -25.82 35.37 21.43
N ILE A 56 -25.00 34.34 21.34
CA ILE A 56 -25.40 32.92 21.28
C ILE A 56 -24.87 32.20 22.51
N SER A 57 -25.73 31.51 23.25
CA SER A 57 -25.28 30.59 24.31
C SER A 57 -25.12 29.20 23.75
N LEU A 58 -23.95 28.58 23.96
CA LEU A 58 -23.67 27.20 23.57
C LEU A 58 -23.64 26.30 24.80
N PRO A 59 -24.77 25.71 25.19
CA PRO A 59 -24.84 24.82 26.35
C PRO A 59 -24.07 23.53 26.13
N PHE A 60 -23.97 22.69 27.14
CA PHE A 60 -23.12 21.50 27.14
C PHE A 60 -23.48 20.49 26.02
N TRP A 61 -24.75 20.17 25.86
CA TRP A 61 -25.22 19.15 24.93
C TRP A 61 -24.95 19.44 23.44
N PRO A 62 -25.24 20.62 22.88
CA PRO A 62 -24.87 20.93 21.49
C PRO A 62 -23.38 20.82 21.25
N ARG A 63 -22.52 21.10 22.21
CA ARG A 63 -21.06 20.98 22.07
C ARG A 63 -20.61 19.55 21.95
N LEU A 64 -21.26 18.58 22.62
CA LEU A 64 -20.98 17.16 22.50
C LEU A 64 -21.19 16.64 21.05
N VAL A 65 -22.04 17.30 20.30
CA VAL A 65 -22.27 16.97 18.88
C VAL A 65 -21.37 17.81 17.98
N LEU A 66 -21.27 19.11 18.22
CA LEU A 66 -20.57 20.04 17.36
C LEU A 66 -19.06 19.80 17.31
N ILE A 67 -18.42 19.45 18.42
CA ILE A 67 -16.98 19.20 18.48
C ILE A 67 -16.57 17.97 17.65
N PRO A 68 -17.21 16.79 17.79
CA PRO A 68 -16.97 15.67 16.89
C PRO A 68 -17.24 15.99 15.42
N VAL A 69 -18.30 16.75 15.11
CA VAL A 69 -18.61 17.17 13.74
C VAL A 69 -17.50 18.05 13.17
N LEU A 70 -16.99 19.02 13.92
CA LEU A 70 -15.87 19.87 13.50
C LEU A 70 -14.58 19.03 13.28
N PHE A 71 -14.32 18.07 14.16
CA PHE A 71 -13.19 17.15 14.00
C PHE A 71 -13.35 16.31 12.72
N MET A 72 -14.52 15.69 12.51
CA MET A 72 -14.81 14.91 11.31
C MET A 72 -14.75 15.77 10.04
N LEU A 73 -15.22 17.03 10.11
CA LEU A 73 -15.09 17.97 9.00
C LEU A 73 -13.62 18.27 8.69
N SER A 74 -12.79 18.46 9.72
CA SER A 74 -11.34 18.65 9.50
C SER A 74 -10.72 17.43 8.82
N VAL A 75 -11.01 16.23 9.30
CA VAL A 75 -10.56 14.97 8.68
C VAL A 75 -11.04 14.89 7.22
N TYR A 76 -12.32 15.15 6.96
CA TYR A 76 -12.87 15.18 5.61
C TYR A 76 -12.13 16.20 4.70
N LEU A 77 -11.90 17.42 5.20
CA LEU A 77 -11.20 18.47 4.42
C LEU A 77 -9.74 18.12 4.13
N ILE A 78 -9.06 17.38 5.02
CA ILE A 78 -7.72 16.86 4.75
C ILE A 78 -7.77 15.91 3.55
N PHE A 79 -8.67 14.92 3.59
CA PHE A 79 -8.79 13.94 2.51
C PHE A 79 -9.34 14.55 1.20
N ALA A 80 -10.31 15.46 1.28
CA ALA A 80 -10.85 16.16 0.12
C ALA A 80 -9.80 17.07 -0.56
N GLY A 81 -8.91 17.68 0.23
CA GLY A 81 -7.80 18.47 -0.30
C GLY A 81 -6.63 17.65 -0.88
N MET A 82 -6.62 16.34 -0.66
CA MET A 82 -5.60 15.44 -1.21
C MET A 82 -5.94 14.95 -2.63
N GLY A 83 -7.18 15.07 -3.09
CA GLY A 83 -7.61 14.53 -4.38
C GLY A 83 -7.35 15.49 -5.55
N ASN A 84 -6.48 15.10 -6.47
CA ASN A 84 -6.54 15.56 -7.85
C ASN A 84 -7.64 14.74 -8.56
N LYS A 85 -8.47 15.39 -9.39
CA LYS A 85 -9.55 14.69 -10.12
C LYS A 85 -9.02 13.90 -11.33
N ASP A 86 -7.82 14.22 -11.77
CA ASP A 86 -7.23 13.70 -13.01
C ASP A 86 -6.01 12.79 -12.75
N SER A 87 -5.56 12.67 -11.49
CA SER A 87 -4.37 11.89 -11.14
C SER A 87 -4.46 11.32 -9.72
N ILE A 88 -3.78 10.19 -9.50
CA ILE A 88 -3.56 9.63 -8.15
C ILE A 88 -2.63 10.51 -7.31
N TYR A 89 -1.85 11.39 -7.95
CA TYR A 89 -0.93 12.32 -7.29
C TYR A 89 -1.66 13.60 -6.93
N LYS A 90 -1.43 14.10 -5.72
CA LYS A 90 -2.02 15.35 -5.23
C LYS A 90 -1.68 16.55 -6.12
N ASN A 91 -0.46 16.59 -6.62
CA ASN A 91 0.06 17.63 -7.52
C ASN A 91 1.27 17.11 -8.32
N ALA A 92 1.70 17.91 -9.29
CA ALA A 92 2.84 17.59 -10.16
C ALA A 92 4.18 17.51 -9.40
N ASP A 93 4.35 18.21 -8.28
CA ASP A 93 5.60 18.17 -7.50
C ASP A 93 5.80 16.80 -6.83
N ILE A 94 4.73 16.23 -6.27
CA ILE A 94 4.76 14.87 -5.68
C ILE A 94 5.02 13.83 -6.77
N GLU A 95 4.36 13.95 -7.91
CA GLU A 95 4.59 13.06 -9.06
C GLU A 95 6.03 13.14 -9.54
N SER A 96 6.54 14.35 -9.79
CA SER A 96 7.92 14.58 -10.24
C SER A 96 8.96 14.04 -9.25
N ARG A 97 8.73 14.25 -7.95
CA ARG A 97 9.60 13.72 -6.88
C ARG A 97 9.62 12.20 -6.89
N LEU A 98 8.46 11.54 -6.98
CA LEU A 98 8.37 10.08 -7.04
C LEU A 98 9.01 9.52 -8.31
N MET A 99 8.79 10.15 -9.47
CA MET A 99 9.44 9.72 -10.71
C MET A 99 10.97 9.90 -10.65
N SER A 100 11.47 10.97 -10.03
CA SER A 100 12.91 11.15 -9.83
C SER A 100 13.51 10.06 -8.93
N ILE A 101 12.82 9.68 -7.85
CA ILE A 101 13.24 8.57 -6.98
C ILE A 101 13.20 7.24 -7.75
N TYR A 102 12.13 7.01 -8.51
CA TYR A 102 11.98 5.82 -9.37
C TYR A 102 13.16 5.70 -10.35
N ASP A 103 13.44 6.76 -11.10
CA ASP A 103 14.50 6.76 -12.10
C ASP A 103 15.88 6.55 -11.46
N ALA A 104 16.17 7.20 -10.34
CA ALA A 104 17.40 6.97 -9.59
C ALA A 104 17.56 5.50 -9.10
N ARG A 105 16.45 4.82 -8.73
CA ARG A 105 16.50 3.39 -8.41
C ARG A 105 16.78 2.54 -9.65
N MET A 106 16.17 2.90 -10.78
CA MET A 106 16.37 2.18 -12.04
C MET A 106 17.77 2.36 -12.63
N GLU A 107 18.48 3.47 -12.35
CA GLU A 107 19.90 3.63 -12.70
C GLU A 107 20.79 2.59 -12.00
N THR A 108 20.39 2.14 -10.80
CA THR A 108 21.11 1.11 -10.03
C THR A 108 20.55 -0.30 -10.25
N PHE A 109 19.62 -0.48 -11.18
CA PHE A 109 19.01 -1.78 -11.43
C PHE A 109 20.07 -2.78 -11.92
N PRO A 110 20.23 -3.95 -11.28
CA PRO A 110 21.48 -4.72 -11.40
C PRO A 110 21.60 -5.53 -12.69
N VAL A 111 20.63 -5.43 -13.60
CA VAL A 111 20.60 -6.17 -14.88
C VAL A 111 20.10 -5.26 -16.01
N PRO A 112 20.48 -5.54 -17.27
CA PRO A 112 19.88 -4.90 -18.44
C PRO A 112 18.38 -5.18 -18.50
N TYR A 113 17.59 -4.16 -18.85
CA TYR A 113 16.15 -4.26 -18.97
C TYR A 113 15.62 -3.47 -20.16
N LYS A 114 14.41 -3.83 -20.61
CA LYS A 114 13.59 -3.05 -21.53
C LYS A 114 12.38 -2.50 -20.77
N SER A 115 12.06 -1.24 -20.98
CA SER A 115 10.84 -0.60 -20.47
C SER A 115 9.79 -0.63 -21.58
N ARG A 116 8.57 -1.09 -21.29
CA ARG A 116 7.45 -1.15 -22.22
C ARG A 116 6.18 -0.61 -21.56
N TYR A 117 5.41 0.14 -22.34
CA TYR A 117 4.04 0.52 -21.97
C TYR A 117 3.05 -0.33 -22.76
N ILE A 118 2.06 -0.88 -22.08
CA ILE A 118 0.97 -1.68 -22.63
C ILE A 118 -0.30 -0.87 -22.51
N ASP A 119 -0.96 -0.62 -23.62
CA ASP A 119 -2.28 0.01 -23.62
C ASP A 119 -3.32 -1.02 -23.18
N THR A 120 -4.12 -0.66 -22.16
CA THR A 120 -5.19 -1.49 -21.61
C THR A 120 -6.48 -0.68 -21.53
N LYS A 121 -7.59 -1.35 -21.28
CA LYS A 121 -8.88 -0.67 -21.07
C LYS A 121 -8.89 0.33 -19.90
N TYR A 122 -7.94 0.21 -18.97
CA TYR A 122 -7.83 1.11 -17.81
C TYR A 122 -6.79 2.22 -18.00
N GLY A 123 -5.91 2.10 -18.98
CA GLY A 123 -4.84 3.04 -19.25
C GLY A 123 -3.55 2.34 -19.66
N LYS A 124 -2.43 3.01 -19.43
CA LYS A 124 -1.11 2.50 -19.82
C LYS A 124 -0.44 1.81 -18.64
N VAL A 125 -0.15 0.51 -18.79
CA VAL A 125 0.60 -0.27 -17.81
C VAL A 125 2.07 -0.30 -18.19
N HIS A 126 2.93 0.12 -17.28
CA HIS A 126 4.38 0.08 -17.43
C HIS A 126 4.92 -1.26 -16.95
N VAL A 127 5.80 -1.85 -17.75
CA VAL A 127 6.43 -3.15 -17.47
C VAL A 127 7.94 -3.06 -17.69
N ILE A 128 8.73 -3.49 -16.72
CA ILE A 128 10.16 -3.72 -16.83
C ILE A 128 10.38 -5.18 -17.23
N ILE A 129 11.01 -5.38 -18.39
CA ILE A 129 11.25 -6.71 -18.95
C ILE A 129 12.74 -6.98 -18.92
N SER A 130 13.15 -8.10 -18.29
CA SER A 130 14.56 -8.47 -18.17
C SER A 130 14.75 -9.99 -18.14
N GLY A 131 16.00 -10.45 -18.21
CA GLY A 131 16.36 -11.88 -18.27
C GLY A 131 16.37 -12.45 -19.69
N PRO A 132 16.72 -13.75 -19.84
CA PRO A 132 16.83 -14.42 -21.13
C PRO A 132 15.50 -14.42 -21.89
N GLU A 133 15.55 -14.26 -23.21
CA GLU A 133 14.33 -14.13 -24.03
C GLU A 133 13.49 -15.42 -24.08
N ASP A 134 14.15 -16.56 -23.98
CA ASP A 134 13.59 -17.91 -23.96
C ASP A 134 13.40 -18.49 -22.55
N GLY A 135 13.71 -17.70 -21.50
CA GLY A 135 13.53 -18.13 -20.12
C GLY A 135 12.06 -18.29 -19.73
N PRO A 136 11.72 -19.24 -18.85
CA PRO A 136 10.36 -19.37 -18.35
C PRO A 136 9.86 -18.03 -17.76
N PRO A 137 8.62 -17.60 -18.08
CA PRO A 137 8.13 -16.30 -17.69
C PRO A 137 7.73 -16.23 -16.20
N ILE A 138 8.12 -15.13 -15.57
CA ILE A 138 7.70 -14.75 -14.21
C ILE A 138 7.13 -13.34 -14.23
N LEU A 139 5.91 -13.17 -13.75
CA LEU A 139 5.32 -11.86 -13.46
C LEU A 139 5.63 -11.47 -12.01
N LEU A 140 6.16 -10.27 -11.82
CA LEU A 140 6.54 -9.72 -10.54
C LEU A 140 5.59 -8.58 -10.16
N LEU A 141 4.77 -8.78 -9.12
CA LEU A 141 3.75 -7.85 -8.66
C LEU A 141 4.12 -7.30 -7.29
N HIS A 142 4.41 -6.00 -7.23
CA HIS A 142 4.90 -5.32 -6.02
C HIS A 142 3.82 -5.12 -4.95
N ALA A 143 4.24 -4.84 -3.73
CA ALA A 143 3.36 -4.44 -2.63
C ALA A 143 2.73 -3.06 -2.91
N SER A 144 1.57 -2.80 -2.31
CA SER A 144 0.96 -1.46 -2.35
C SER A 144 1.94 -0.40 -1.85
N ALA A 145 1.89 0.78 -2.45
CA ALA A 145 2.81 1.88 -2.19
C ALA A 145 4.29 1.58 -2.54
N MET A 146 4.52 0.56 -3.38
CA MET A 146 5.83 0.25 -3.98
C MET A 146 5.72 0.36 -5.51
N SER A 147 6.73 -0.11 -6.25
CA SER A 147 6.69 -0.23 -7.71
C SER A 147 7.69 -1.27 -8.20
N SER A 148 7.84 -1.43 -9.53
CA SER A 148 8.72 -2.44 -10.14
C SER A 148 10.17 -2.39 -9.65
N TRP A 149 10.70 -1.23 -9.27
CA TRP A 149 12.05 -1.11 -8.74
C TRP A 149 12.27 -1.89 -7.43
N SER A 150 11.21 -2.21 -6.70
CA SER A 150 11.32 -2.96 -5.42
C SER A 150 11.93 -4.35 -5.57
N TRP A 151 11.96 -4.89 -6.80
CA TRP A 151 12.56 -6.17 -7.11
C TRP A 151 14.08 -6.13 -7.36
N LEU A 152 14.72 -4.97 -7.18
CA LEU A 152 16.16 -4.77 -7.44
C LEU A 152 17.07 -5.77 -6.70
N TYR A 153 16.65 -6.25 -5.53
CA TYR A 153 17.41 -7.22 -4.73
C TYR A 153 17.28 -8.68 -5.21
N ASN A 154 16.28 -8.96 -6.06
CA ASN A 154 15.92 -10.30 -6.49
C ASN A 154 16.19 -10.54 -7.98
N ILE A 155 16.11 -9.48 -8.77
CA ILE A 155 16.04 -9.57 -10.22
C ILE A 155 17.30 -10.19 -10.85
N LYS A 156 18.48 -9.95 -10.28
CA LYS A 156 19.75 -10.50 -10.80
C LYS A 156 19.77 -12.01 -10.76
N GLU A 157 19.35 -12.59 -9.63
CA GLU A 157 19.31 -14.04 -9.45
C GLU A 157 18.21 -14.67 -10.30
N LEU A 158 17.00 -14.10 -10.27
CA LEU A 158 15.89 -14.58 -11.10
C LEU A 158 16.24 -14.56 -12.60
N ASN A 159 16.91 -13.52 -13.07
CA ASN A 159 17.29 -13.38 -14.48
C ASN A 159 18.42 -14.31 -14.92
N SER A 160 19.03 -15.05 -14.00
CA SER A 160 19.97 -16.11 -14.38
C SER A 160 19.31 -17.24 -15.18
N LYS A 161 17.98 -17.42 -15.01
CA LYS A 161 17.22 -18.53 -15.62
C LYS A 161 15.87 -18.10 -16.20
N TYR A 162 15.26 -17.03 -15.70
CA TYR A 162 13.86 -16.68 -15.97
C TYR A 162 13.74 -15.37 -16.73
N ARG A 163 12.74 -15.30 -17.60
CA ARG A 163 12.25 -14.07 -18.21
C ARG A 163 11.32 -13.37 -17.24
N THR A 164 11.67 -12.18 -16.77
CA THR A 164 10.90 -11.47 -15.75
C THR A 164 10.17 -10.27 -16.32
N TYR A 165 8.93 -10.07 -15.83
CA TYR A 165 8.04 -8.97 -16.15
C TYR A 165 7.63 -8.29 -14.85
N ALA A 166 8.37 -7.27 -14.43
CA ALA A 166 8.03 -6.49 -13.24
C ALA A 166 7.05 -5.39 -13.63
N ILE A 167 5.84 -5.46 -13.08
CA ILE A 167 4.70 -4.63 -13.50
C ILE A 167 4.48 -3.54 -12.47
N ASP A 168 4.47 -2.28 -12.90
CA ASP A 168 3.94 -1.18 -12.09
C ASP A 168 2.42 -1.32 -12.07
N THR A 169 1.87 -1.65 -10.91
CA THR A 169 0.42 -1.85 -10.74
C THR A 169 -0.33 -0.57 -11.09
N ILE A 170 -1.26 -0.65 -12.04
CA ILE A 170 -2.05 0.51 -12.46
C ILE A 170 -2.89 1.03 -11.29
N GLY A 171 -2.94 2.34 -11.13
CA GLY A 171 -3.61 2.98 -10.00
C GLY A 171 -2.78 3.04 -8.71
N ASP A 172 -1.53 2.59 -8.71
CA ASP A 172 -0.54 2.83 -7.65
C ASP A 172 0.59 3.74 -8.12
N ALA A 173 1.43 4.19 -7.18
CA ALA A 173 2.59 5.01 -7.50
C ALA A 173 3.59 4.23 -8.36
N GLY A 174 3.94 4.79 -9.51
CA GLY A 174 4.81 4.17 -10.50
C GLY A 174 4.64 4.84 -11.85
N LYS A 175 5.10 4.18 -12.91
CA LYS A 175 5.01 4.70 -14.28
C LYS A 175 3.74 4.27 -15.02
N SER A 176 2.90 3.43 -14.43
CA SER A 176 1.57 3.11 -14.97
C SER A 176 0.61 4.27 -14.77
N VAL A 177 -0.22 4.57 -15.77
CA VAL A 177 -1.12 5.72 -15.78
C VAL A 177 -2.55 5.28 -16.07
N LEU A 178 -3.48 5.59 -15.17
CA LEU A 178 -4.92 5.43 -15.41
C LEU A 178 -5.40 6.46 -16.45
N SER A 179 -6.20 6.02 -17.43
CA SER A 179 -6.87 6.93 -18.37
C SER A 179 -7.99 7.73 -17.70
N ASN A 180 -8.58 7.16 -16.63
CA ASN A 180 -9.57 7.80 -15.79
C ASN A 180 -9.43 7.25 -14.37
N ILE A 181 -9.19 8.11 -13.37
CA ILE A 181 -8.99 7.69 -11.98
C ILE A 181 -10.22 7.08 -11.31
N GLU A 182 -11.40 7.27 -11.87
CA GLU A 182 -12.64 6.67 -11.37
C GLU A 182 -12.90 5.28 -11.97
N VAL A 183 -12.09 4.87 -12.99
CA VAL A 183 -12.24 3.59 -13.70
C VAL A 183 -10.95 2.79 -13.55
N TYR A 184 -10.96 1.84 -12.65
CA TYR A 184 -9.83 0.97 -12.33
C TYR A 184 -10.31 -0.45 -12.01
N PRO A 185 -9.44 -1.48 -12.07
CA PRO A 185 -9.83 -2.86 -11.73
C PRO A 185 -10.12 -2.95 -10.23
N ALA A 186 -11.39 -3.01 -9.84
CA ALA A 186 -11.83 -2.88 -8.45
C ALA A 186 -12.17 -4.22 -7.77
N ASP A 187 -12.25 -5.31 -8.54
CA ASP A 187 -12.62 -6.65 -8.08
C ASP A 187 -11.78 -7.75 -8.72
N GLY A 188 -11.91 -8.98 -8.24
CA GLY A 188 -11.14 -10.13 -8.70
C GLY A 188 -11.25 -10.40 -10.20
N PRO A 189 -12.48 -10.50 -10.77
CA PRO A 189 -12.63 -10.72 -12.21
C PRO A 189 -12.00 -9.61 -13.07
N SER A 190 -12.13 -8.35 -12.67
CA SER A 190 -11.54 -7.23 -13.40
C SER A 190 -10.01 -7.18 -13.30
N LEU A 191 -9.45 -7.62 -12.16
CA LEU A 191 -8.00 -7.83 -12.01
C LEU A 191 -7.52 -8.93 -12.96
N ALA A 192 -8.13 -10.11 -12.93
CA ALA A 192 -7.74 -11.22 -13.82
C ALA A 192 -7.77 -10.80 -15.29
N ALA A 193 -8.87 -10.20 -15.75
CA ALA A 193 -9.00 -9.73 -17.12
C ALA A 193 -7.94 -8.68 -17.52
N LEU A 194 -7.52 -7.80 -16.60
CA LEU A 194 -6.42 -6.87 -16.86
C LEU A 194 -5.10 -7.60 -17.07
N TYR A 195 -4.78 -8.57 -16.21
CA TYR A 195 -3.51 -9.31 -16.31
C TYR A 195 -3.49 -10.26 -17.51
N GLU A 196 -4.62 -10.81 -17.93
CA GLU A 196 -4.74 -11.51 -19.22
C GLU A 196 -4.42 -10.57 -20.39
N GLU A 197 -5.03 -9.37 -20.43
CA GLU A 197 -4.74 -8.36 -21.47
C GLU A 197 -3.26 -7.96 -21.50
N ILE A 198 -2.62 -7.82 -20.34
CA ILE A 198 -1.18 -7.55 -20.22
C ILE A 198 -0.37 -8.72 -20.78
N MET A 199 -0.67 -9.95 -20.38
CA MET A 199 0.04 -11.16 -20.81
C MET A 199 -0.11 -11.39 -22.31
N ASP A 200 -1.29 -11.20 -22.86
CA ASP A 200 -1.54 -11.30 -24.30
C ASP A 200 -0.70 -10.28 -25.09
N SER A 201 -0.62 -9.04 -24.60
CA SER A 201 0.21 -8.01 -25.21
C SER A 201 1.71 -8.29 -25.12
N LEU A 202 2.13 -9.16 -24.20
CA LEU A 202 3.52 -9.60 -24.01
C LEU A 202 3.84 -10.93 -24.69
N ASP A 203 2.87 -11.55 -25.37
CA ASP A 203 2.96 -12.90 -25.96
C ASP A 203 3.28 -13.97 -24.88
N VAL A 204 2.77 -13.81 -23.65
CA VAL A 204 2.96 -14.73 -22.52
C VAL A 204 1.70 -15.55 -22.32
N ALA A 205 1.72 -16.82 -22.70
CA ALA A 205 0.57 -17.71 -22.57
C ALA A 205 0.25 -18.04 -21.09
N SER A 206 1.26 -18.40 -20.31
CA SER A 206 1.16 -18.64 -18.86
C SER A 206 2.48 -18.31 -18.19
N ALA A 207 2.45 -18.00 -16.87
CA ALA A 207 3.64 -17.61 -16.11
C ALA A 207 3.57 -18.06 -14.65
N TYR A 208 4.70 -18.05 -13.96
CA TYR A 208 4.72 -18.00 -12.52
C TYR A 208 4.42 -16.57 -12.05
N PHE A 209 3.64 -16.42 -10.99
CA PHE A 209 3.34 -15.12 -10.41
C PHE A 209 4.03 -15.00 -9.05
N ILE A 210 4.85 -13.98 -8.89
CA ILE A 210 5.44 -13.60 -7.60
C ILE A 210 4.75 -12.32 -7.16
N GLY A 211 3.95 -12.40 -6.10
CA GLY A 211 3.18 -11.28 -5.58
C GLY A 211 3.50 -10.96 -4.14
N ALA A 212 3.89 -9.71 -3.87
CA ALA A 212 4.10 -9.21 -2.51
C ALA A 212 2.86 -8.43 -2.04
N SER A 213 2.35 -8.75 -0.83
CA SER A 213 1.25 -8.01 -0.20
C SER A 213 0.02 -7.85 -1.13
N GLN A 214 -0.27 -6.62 -1.60
CA GLN A 214 -1.30 -6.33 -2.61
C GLN A 214 -1.04 -7.10 -3.92
N GLY A 215 0.22 -7.21 -4.34
CA GLY A 215 0.59 -8.02 -5.50
C GLY A 215 0.23 -9.49 -5.32
N GLY A 216 0.31 -10.01 -4.08
CA GLY A 216 -0.15 -11.35 -3.72
C GLY A 216 -1.67 -11.50 -3.83
N TYR A 217 -2.43 -10.49 -3.38
CA TYR A 217 -3.88 -10.44 -3.57
C TYR A 217 -4.26 -10.43 -5.06
N ILE A 218 -3.58 -9.63 -5.87
CA ILE A 218 -3.78 -9.58 -7.32
C ILE A 218 -3.49 -10.95 -7.95
N SER A 219 -2.31 -11.52 -7.66
CA SER A 219 -1.89 -12.83 -8.20
C SER A 219 -2.90 -13.95 -7.86
N SER A 220 -3.41 -13.95 -6.63
CA SER A 220 -4.43 -14.91 -6.18
C SER A 220 -5.76 -14.75 -6.93
N ASN A 221 -6.16 -13.51 -7.25
CA ASN A 221 -7.34 -13.27 -8.07
C ASN A 221 -7.12 -13.73 -9.53
N VAL A 222 -5.93 -13.52 -10.10
CA VAL A 222 -5.61 -14.05 -11.43
C VAL A 222 -5.70 -15.58 -11.41
N ALA A 223 -5.11 -16.24 -10.40
CA ALA A 223 -5.18 -17.69 -10.24
C ALA A 223 -6.61 -18.22 -10.05
N LEU A 224 -7.48 -17.43 -9.41
CA LEU A 224 -8.87 -17.84 -9.17
C LEU A 224 -9.78 -17.68 -10.41
N TYR A 225 -9.55 -16.67 -11.24
CA TYR A 225 -10.43 -16.30 -12.35
C TYR A 225 -9.85 -16.57 -13.75
N ALA A 226 -8.54 -16.82 -13.85
CA ALA A 226 -7.82 -17.22 -15.08
C ALA A 226 -6.72 -18.26 -14.74
N PRO A 227 -7.08 -19.42 -14.14
CA PRO A 227 -6.11 -20.40 -13.63
C PRO A 227 -5.17 -20.93 -14.70
N GLU A 228 -5.60 -21.02 -15.97
CA GLU A 228 -4.79 -21.48 -17.10
C GLU A 228 -3.62 -20.54 -17.43
N ARG A 229 -3.65 -19.30 -16.92
CA ARG A 229 -2.57 -18.31 -17.09
C ARG A 229 -1.48 -18.43 -16.01
N VAL A 230 -1.69 -19.27 -14.97
CA VAL A 230 -0.84 -19.31 -13.77
C VAL A 230 -0.21 -20.70 -13.60
N ASN A 231 1.11 -20.79 -13.84
CA ASN A 231 1.88 -22.02 -13.66
C ASN A 231 2.15 -22.35 -12.17
N GLY A 232 2.11 -21.35 -11.32
CA GLY A 232 2.29 -21.44 -9.88
C GLY A 232 2.34 -20.06 -9.25
N LEU A 233 2.01 -20.00 -7.95
CA LEU A 233 1.98 -18.78 -7.15
C LEU A 233 3.11 -18.74 -6.13
N ILE A 234 3.79 -17.61 -6.04
CA ILE A 234 4.71 -17.28 -4.95
C ILE A 234 4.15 -16.05 -4.25
N LEU A 235 3.63 -16.23 -3.04
CA LEU A 235 2.91 -15.23 -2.27
C LEU A 235 3.76 -14.78 -1.08
N CYS A 236 4.12 -13.50 -1.03
CA CYS A 236 4.99 -12.90 -0.01
C CYS A 236 4.18 -11.97 0.88
N GLY A 237 3.87 -12.38 2.12
CA GLY A 237 3.02 -11.63 3.02
C GLY A 237 1.72 -11.16 2.35
N PRO A 238 0.94 -12.05 1.70
CA PRO A 238 -0.14 -11.66 0.81
C PRO A 238 -1.31 -11.05 1.58
N MET A 239 -1.92 -10.01 1.05
CA MET A 239 -3.22 -9.51 1.51
C MET A 239 -4.35 -10.46 1.09
N GLY A 240 -5.47 -10.43 1.85
CA GLY A 240 -6.68 -11.22 1.55
C GLY A 240 -6.72 -12.59 2.23
N TYR A 241 -5.70 -12.99 2.99
CA TYR A 241 -5.68 -14.27 3.70
C TYR A 241 -5.94 -14.14 5.20
N THR A 242 -5.45 -13.08 5.82
CA THR A 242 -5.73 -12.74 7.21
C THR A 242 -6.24 -11.31 7.33
N GLY A 243 -6.82 -10.97 8.48
CA GLY A 243 -7.16 -9.58 8.79
C GLY A 243 -5.90 -8.71 8.80
N THR A 244 -5.99 -7.49 8.32
CA THR A 244 -4.89 -6.54 8.44
C THR A 244 -4.81 -6.02 9.87
N ASN A 245 -3.65 -6.17 10.52
CA ASN A 245 -3.32 -5.50 11.78
C ASN A 245 -2.98 -4.01 11.57
N ALA A 246 -3.27 -3.51 10.37
CA ALA A 246 -2.98 -2.15 10.00
C ALA A 246 -3.58 -1.20 11.02
N SER A 247 -2.73 -0.55 11.80
CA SER A 247 -3.14 0.56 12.64
C SER A 247 -3.57 1.70 11.71
N VAL A 248 -4.82 1.64 11.24
CA VAL A 248 -5.46 2.69 10.44
C VAL A 248 -5.22 4.06 11.06
N PHE A 249 -5.18 4.11 12.39
CA PHE A 249 -4.87 5.33 13.14
C PHE A 249 -3.45 5.83 12.86
N ARG A 250 -2.45 4.95 12.77
CA ARG A 250 -1.05 5.35 12.50
C ARG A 250 -0.89 5.90 11.08
N ILE A 251 -1.47 5.22 10.10
CA ILE A 251 -1.48 5.67 8.70
C ILE A 251 -2.21 7.01 8.61
N LEU A 252 -3.40 7.10 9.19
CA LEU A 252 -4.19 8.33 9.24
C LEU A 252 -3.39 9.49 9.84
N LEU A 253 -2.76 9.27 11.00
CA LEU A 253 -1.98 10.29 11.69
C LEU A 253 -0.79 10.77 10.83
N THR A 254 -0.10 9.86 10.15
CA THR A 254 1.06 10.19 9.29
C THR A 254 0.61 10.92 8.02
N THR A 255 -0.54 10.54 7.46
CA THR A 255 -1.12 11.20 6.28
C THR A 255 -1.62 12.61 6.62
N MET A 256 -2.22 12.78 7.81
CA MET A 256 -2.67 14.09 8.30
C MET A 256 -1.49 15.03 8.61
N PHE A 257 -0.41 14.48 9.12
CA PHE A 257 0.77 15.21 9.59
C PHE A 257 2.04 14.57 9.04
N PRO A 258 2.40 14.87 7.76
CA PRO A 258 3.55 14.26 7.10
C PRO A 258 4.87 14.88 7.58
N ILE A 259 5.15 14.75 8.89
CA ILE A 259 6.41 15.19 9.50
C ILE A 259 7.40 14.02 9.61
N PRO A 260 8.73 14.27 9.42
CA PRO A 260 9.73 13.21 9.37
C PRO A 260 9.69 12.19 10.52
N PRO A 261 9.50 12.55 11.80
CA PRO A 261 9.42 11.57 12.87
C PRO A 261 8.24 10.60 12.75
N LEU A 262 7.07 11.08 12.28
CA LEU A 262 5.89 10.23 12.06
C LEU A 262 6.05 9.37 10.82
N GLN A 263 6.59 9.93 9.73
CA GLN A 263 6.90 9.18 8.50
C GLN A 263 7.89 8.04 8.79
N ASN A 264 9.00 8.33 9.49
CA ASN A 264 9.99 7.32 9.87
C ASN A 264 9.38 6.24 10.79
N SER A 265 8.49 6.63 11.70
CA SER A 265 7.78 5.67 12.56
C SER A 265 6.83 4.79 11.75
N ALA A 266 6.13 5.35 10.77
CA ALA A 266 5.24 4.59 9.89
C ALA A 266 6.02 3.65 8.97
N THR A 267 7.14 4.11 8.41
CA THR A 267 8.04 3.29 7.57
C THR A 267 8.56 2.08 8.34
N ARG A 268 9.11 2.29 9.53
CA ARG A 268 9.60 1.17 10.37
C ARG A 268 8.50 0.20 10.77
N TRP A 269 7.33 0.70 11.07
CA TRP A 269 6.20 -0.16 11.38
C TRP A 269 5.73 -0.96 10.16
N ALA A 270 5.69 -0.34 8.97
CA ALA A 270 5.24 -0.99 7.75
C ALA A 270 6.26 -1.98 7.18
N PHE A 271 7.54 -1.65 7.23
CA PHE A 271 8.60 -2.35 6.49
C PHE A 271 9.68 -2.96 7.39
N GLY A 272 9.52 -2.89 8.71
CA GLY A 272 10.49 -3.43 9.66
C GLY A 272 11.60 -2.44 10.05
N ASP A 273 12.47 -2.87 10.95
CA ASP A 273 13.52 -2.02 11.55
C ASP A 273 14.88 -2.15 10.85
N ASP A 274 14.98 -2.85 9.70
CA ASP A 274 16.24 -2.97 8.96
C ASP A 274 16.68 -1.59 8.43
N PRO A 275 17.84 -1.06 8.90
CA PRO A 275 18.29 0.27 8.51
C PRO A 275 18.59 0.40 7.01
N ALA A 276 19.07 -0.67 6.36
CA ALA A 276 19.40 -0.66 4.93
C ALA A 276 18.13 -0.57 4.09
N ILE A 277 17.10 -1.35 4.45
CA ILE A 277 15.79 -1.31 3.79
C ILE A 277 15.13 0.05 4.03
N ASN A 278 15.13 0.53 5.29
CA ASN A 278 14.54 1.83 5.62
C ASN A 278 15.23 2.99 4.87
N ALA A 279 16.53 2.94 4.67
CA ALA A 279 17.25 3.95 3.88
C ALA A 279 16.79 3.99 2.41
N VAL A 280 16.38 2.84 1.86
CA VAL A 280 15.90 2.74 0.46
C VAL A 280 14.44 3.13 0.33
N VAL A 281 13.57 2.78 1.28
CA VAL A 281 12.12 2.97 1.12
C VAL A 281 11.59 4.28 1.70
N SER A 282 12.31 4.94 2.63
CA SER A 282 11.77 6.08 3.41
C SER A 282 11.45 7.30 2.57
N ASP A 283 12.28 7.65 1.60
CA ASP A 283 12.07 8.81 0.72
C ASP A 283 10.86 8.59 -0.22
N TRP A 284 10.73 7.38 -0.75
CA TRP A 284 9.61 6.97 -1.57
C TRP A 284 8.30 6.93 -0.78
N PHE A 285 8.30 6.20 0.33
CA PHE A 285 7.09 6.03 1.16
C PHE A 285 6.66 7.34 1.81
N GLY A 286 7.63 8.18 2.21
CA GLY A 286 7.35 9.53 2.68
C GLY A 286 6.61 10.38 1.65
N ALA A 287 7.06 10.38 0.39
CA ALA A 287 6.40 11.10 -0.69
C ALA A 287 4.99 10.54 -0.98
N ILE A 288 4.80 9.21 -0.88
CA ILE A 288 3.48 8.59 -1.00
C ILE A 288 2.53 9.08 0.08
N LEU A 289 2.96 9.08 1.35
CA LEU A 289 2.14 9.55 2.48
C LEU A 289 1.81 11.04 2.38
N GLU A 290 2.63 11.85 1.71
CA GLU A 290 2.39 13.27 1.49
C GLU A 290 1.30 13.54 0.44
N GLY A 291 1.12 12.66 -0.55
CA GLY A 291 0.20 13.03 -1.60
C GLY A 291 -0.09 12.01 -2.69
N VAL A 292 -0.19 10.72 -2.36
CA VAL A 292 -0.69 9.71 -3.29
C VAL A 292 -2.00 9.11 -2.78
N ILE A 293 -3.00 9.04 -3.63
CA ILE A 293 -4.26 8.33 -3.36
C ILE A 293 -4.38 7.21 -4.38
N SER A 294 -3.91 6.03 -3.97
CA SER A 294 -3.97 4.85 -4.83
C SER A 294 -5.41 4.46 -5.19
N ARG A 295 -5.60 4.02 -6.43
CA ARG A 295 -6.86 3.52 -7.01
C ARG A 295 -6.72 2.04 -7.33
N GLN A 296 -6.81 1.22 -6.31
CA GLN A 296 -6.63 -0.23 -6.40
C GLN A 296 -7.83 -0.97 -5.84
N ALA A 297 -8.00 -2.23 -6.25
CA ALA A 297 -8.92 -3.15 -5.61
C ALA A 297 -8.61 -3.23 -4.11
N ARG A 298 -9.63 -3.09 -3.29
CA ARG A 298 -9.50 -3.26 -1.84
C ARG A 298 -9.43 -4.74 -1.52
N PRO A 299 -8.38 -5.23 -0.86
CA PRO A 299 -8.30 -6.62 -0.49
C PRO A 299 -9.46 -7.02 0.43
N ALA A 300 -10.19 -8.03 0.00
CA ALA A 300 -11.20 -8.70 0.80
C ALA A 300 -10.69 -10.09 1.18
N PRO A 301 -11.02 -10.62 2.36
CA PRO A 301 -10.63 -11.97 2.75
C PRO A 301 -11.15 -13.01 1.76
N PHE A 302 -10.26 -13.88 1.27
CA PHE A 302 -10.65 -15.05 0.50
C PHE A 302 -11.39 -16.05 1.41
N SER A 303 -12.50 -16.58 0.91
CA SER A 303 -13.16 -17.70 1.58
C SER A 303 -12.35 -18.99 1.41
N LYS A 304 -12.56 -19.97 2.29
CA LYS A 304 -11.94 -21.29 2.17
C LYS A 304 -12.24 -21.95 0.82
N ASP A 305 -13.46 -21.79 0.32
CA ASP A 305 -13.85 -22.32 -0.99
C ASP A 305 -13.12 -21.66 -2.15
N GLN A 306 -12.77 -20.37 -2.04
CA GLN A 306 -11.97 -19.68 -3.04
C GLN A 306 -10.51 -20.17 -2.98
N ILE A 307 -9.93 -20.30 -1.78
CA ILE A 307 -8.58 -20.81 -1.60
C ILE A 307 -8.46 -22.25 -2.15
N ASN A 308 -9.44 -23.10 -1.86
CA ASN A 308 -9.49 -24.49 -2.32
C ASN A 308 -9.63 -24.64 -3.86
N LYS A 309 -10.05 -23.57 -4.57
CA LYS A 309 -10.11 -23.54 -6.04
C LYS A 309 -8.80 -23.15 -6.70
N ILE A 310 -7.82 -22.65 -5.93
CA ILE A 310 -6.47 -22.35 -6.42
C ILE A 310 -5.70 -23.67 -6.42
N ASP A 311 -5.75 -24.39 -7.53
CA ASP A 311 -5.28 -25.77 -7.66
C ASP A 311 -3.84 -25.88 -8.19
N MET A 312 -3.26 -24.76 -8.70
CA MET A 312 -1.85 -24.72 -9.04
C MET A 312 -0.98 -24.69 -7.79
N PRO A 313 0.31 -25.09 -7.90
CA PRO A 313 1.27 -25.02 -6.81
C PRO A 313 1.40 -23.64 -6.18
N VAL A 314 1.45 -23.56 -4.85
CA VAL A 314 1.60 -22.32 -4.07
C VAL A 314 2.83 -22.39 -3.16
N LEU A 315 3.70 -21.37 -3.25
CA LEU A 315 4.72 -21.09 -2.24
C LEU A 315 4.29 -19.86 -1.43
N LEU A 316 4.06 -20.05 -0.13
CA LEU A 316 3.67 -18.99 0.78
C LEU A 316 4.87 -18.60 1.66
N LEU A 317 5.30 -17.36 1.57
CA LEU A 317 6.40 -16.79 2.35
C LEU A 317 5.85 -15.75 3.32
N LEU A 318 6.08 -15.93 4.61
CA LEU A 318 5.56 -15.10 5.68
C LEU A 318 6.71 -14.50 6.50
N GLY A 319 6.56 -13.27 6.97
CA GLY A 319 7.47 -12.63 7.89
C GLY A 319 7.03 -12.83 9.33
N SER A 320 7.88 -13.37 10.21
CA SER A 320 7.55 -13.56 11.63
C SER A 320 7.36 -12.24 12.39
N ARG A 321 7.87 -11.14 11.86
CA ARG A 321 7.76 -9.79 12.42
C ARG A 321 6.89 -8.86 11.57
N ASP A 322 6.07 -9.43 10.66
CA ASP A 322 5.20 -8.64 9.80
C ASP A 322 4.08 -7.98 10.61
N GLY A 323 4.09 -6.66 10.68
CA GLY A 323 3.10 -5.88 11.42
C GLY A 323 1.90 -5.44 10.58
N LEU A 324 1.91 -5.65 9.25
CA LEU A 324 0.87 -5.22 8.33
C LEU A 324 -0.16 -6.31 8.04
N VAL A 325 0.31 -7.49 7.78
CA VAL A 325 -0.52 -8.65 7.45
C VAL A 325 -0.55 -9.55 8.68
N GLY A 326 -1.68 -9.87 9.18
CA GLY A 326 -2.00 -10.63 10.39
C GLY A 326 -0.93 -11.56 10.98
N ASN A 327 -1.31 -12.30 11.99
CA ASN A 327 -0.38 -13.27 12.60
C ASN A 327 0.00 -14.34 11.54
N PRO A 328 1.29 -14.66 11.34
CA PRO A 328 1.73 -15.77 10.47
C PRO A 328 1.02 -17.09 10.75
N GLU A 329 0.78 -17.42 12.02
CA GLU A 329 0.07 -18.65 12.43
C GLU A 329 -1.35 -18.72 11.84
N ASP A 330 -2.08 -17.61 11.77
CA ASP A 330 -3.42 -17.57 11.16
C ASP A 330 -3.34 -17.83 9.65
N THR A 331 -2.29 -17.34 9.00
CA THR A 331 -2.05 -17.57 7.56
C THR A 331 -1.61 -19.00 7.29
N GLU A 332 -0.82 -19.63 8.17
CA GLU A 332 -0.45 -21.04 8.06
C GLU A 332 -1.69 -21.93 8.12
N VAL A 333 -2.60 -21.68 9.07
CA VAL A 333 -3.88 -22.39 9.18
C VAL A 333 -4.74 -22.22 7.92
N LEU A 334 -4.75 -21.01 7.33
CA LEU A 334 -5.46 -20.78 6.08
C LEU A 334 -4.79 -21.50 4.90
N ALA A 335 -3.47 -21.62 4.90
CA ALA A 335 -2.71 -22.31 3.87
C ALA A 335 -3.08 -23.79 3.73
N GLU A 336 -3.58 -24.43 4.78
CA GLU A 336 -4.11 -25.81 4.75
C GLU A 336 -5.30 -25.97 3.79
N ASN A 337 -5.95 -24.87 3.37
CA ASN A 337 -7.04 -24.93 2.40
C ASN A 337 -6.58 -24.91 0.94
N PHE A 338 -5.30 -24.66 0.65
CA PHE A 338 -4.77 -24.85 -0.70
C PHE A 338 -4.57 -26.35 -0.96
N PRO A 339 -4.92 -26.84 -2.15
CA PRO A 339 -4.65 -28.24 -2.53
C PRO A 339 -3.16 -28.60 -2.51
N ASP A 340 -2.28 -27.66 -2.87
CA ASP A 340 -0.85 -27.86 -2.95
C ASP A 340 -0.07 -26.59 -2.55
N ALA A 341 0.23 -26.46 -1.25
CA ALA A 341 0.98 -25.34 -0.71
C ALA A 341 2.21 -25.76 0.08
N ARG A 342 3.30 -24.98 -0.10
CA ARG A 342 4.48 -24.98 0.79
C ARG A 342 4.53 -23.66 1.53
N VAL A 343 4.72 -23.70 2.84
CA VAL A 343 4.76 -22.49 3.69
C VAL A 343 6.14 -22.37 4.32
N HIS A 344 6.69 -21.15 4.29
CA HIS A 344 7.92 -20.81 5.03
C HIS A 344 7.72 -19.49 5.79
N VAL A 345 7.98 -19.53 7.09
CA VAL A 345 8.05 -18.33 7.94
C VAL A 345 9.51 -17.94 8.09
N LEU A 346 9.82 -16.70 7.71
CA LEU A 346 11.17 -16.13 7.74
C LEU A 346 11.26 -15.07 8.83
N ASP A 347 12.43 -14.92 9.46
CA ASP A 347 12.69 -13.84 10.42
C ASP A 347 12.86 -12.50 9.66
N THR A 348 11.74 -11.95 9.23
CA THR A 348 11.62 -10.68 8.48
C THR A 348 10.39 -9.91 8.92
N GLY A 349 10.35 -8.62 8.57
CA GLY A 349 9.12 -7.83 8.52
C GLY A 349 8.32 -8.11 7.24
N HIS A 350 7.63 -7.07 6.74
CA HIS A 350 6.74 -7.20 5.59
C HIS A 350 7.46 -7.31 4.23
N LEU A 351 8.66 -6.72 4.10
CA LEU A 351 9.43 -6.74 2.84
C LEU A 351 10.36 -7.97 2.75
N ILE A 352 9.78 -9.15 2.81
CA ILE A 352 10.47 -10.45 2.86
C ILE A 352 11.54 -10.58 1.77
N SER A 353 11.20 -10.21 0.53
CA SER A 353 12.08 -10.31 -0.64
C SER A 353 13.29 -9.37 -0.56
N ALA A 354 13.16 -8.24 0.14
CA ALA A 354 14.24 -7.27 0.30
C ALA A 354 15.09 -7.52 1.57
N GLU A 355 14.46 -7.94 2.67
CA GLU A 355 15.16 -8.19 3.95
C GLU A 355 16.03 -9.46 3.92
N LYS A 356 15.61 -10.49 3.18
CA LYS A 356 16.33 -11.76 3.05
C LYS A 356 16.40 -12.21 1.58
N PRO A 357 17.01 -11.40 0.68
CA PRO A 357 16.97 -11.64 -0.75
C PRO A 357 17.55 -12.99 -1.17
N ASP A 358 18.67 -13.43 -0.60
CA ASP A 358 19.29 -14.71 -0.95
C ASP A 358 18.39 -15.90 -0.57
N ARG A 359 17.77 -15.84 0.62
CA ARG A 359 16.87 -16.89 1.07
C ARG A 359 15.59 -16.92 0.26
N PHE A 360 15.02 -15.74 -0.01
CA PHE A 360 13.87 -15.58 -0.88
C PHE A 360 14.14 -16.17 -2.27
N ASN A 361 15.22 -15.75 -2.93
CA ASN A 361 15.58 -16.21 -4.26
C ASN A 361 15.79 -17.73 -4.30
N SER A 362 16.50 -18.28 -3.30
CA SER A 362 16.70 -19.74 -3.18
C SER A 362 15.39 -20.50 -3.07
N LEU A 363 14.45 -20.05 -2.24
CA LEU A 363 13.14 -20.70 -2.07
C LEU A 363 12.28 -20.61 -3.34
N VAL A 364 12.30 -19.48 -4.01
CA VAL A 364 11.56 -19.27 -5.28
C VAL A 364 12.11 -20.19 -6.37
N MET A 365 13.43 -20.22 -6.55
CA MET A 365 14.05 -21.03 -7.59
C MET A 365 13.86 -22.53 -7.32
N ASP A 366 14.04 -22.97 -6.05
CA ASP A 366 13.76 -24.34 -5.65
C ASP A 366 12.31 -24.75 -5.92
N PHE A 367 11.36 -23.88 -5.59
CA PHE A 367 9.95 -24.11 -5.84
C PHE A 367 9.63 -24.27 -7.33
N ILE A 368 10.21 -23.43 -8.20
CA ILE A 368 9.95 -23.49 -9.64
C ILE A 368 10.63 -24.71 -10.28
N GLU A 369 11.85 -25.04 -9.85
CA GLU A 369 12.67 -26.10 -10.46
C GLU A 369 12.25 -27.52 -10.05
N ASN A 370 11.91 -27.72 -8.77
CA ASN A 370 11.58 -29.04 -8.23
C ASN A 370 10.14 -29.49 -8.50
N ARG A 371 9.46 -28.84 -9.45
CA ARG A 371 8.11 -29.24 -9.91
C ARG A 371 8.05 -29.58 -11.39
N LYS A 372 9.20 -29.73 -12.01
CA LYS A 372 9.28 -30.19 -13.42
C LYS A 372 9.20 -31.72 -13.56
N GLU A 373 8.90 -32.44 -12.46
CA GLU A 373 8.72 -33.89 -12.47
C GLU A 373 7.24 -34.26 -12.34
#